data_b1fb59f4e9f0ffb04e1b06bd722e7530
#
_entry.id   b1fb59f4e9f0ffb04e1b06bd722e7530
#
_cell.length_a   1.000
_cell.length_b   1.000
_cell.length_c   1.000
_cell.angle_alpha   90.00
_cell.angle_beta   90.00
_cell.angle_gamma   90.00
#
_symmetry.space_group_name_H-M   'P 1'
#
loop_
_entity.id
_entity.type
_entity.pdbx_description
1 polymer ?
#
loop_
_entity_poly.entity_id
_entity_poly.type
_entity_poly.pdbx_seq_one_letter_code
_entity_poly.pdbx_strand_id
1 'polypeptide(L)'
;MTPDQLAGLIGAPPVPLGSWAREAVYGSPVAFRTASGRPPREVAEEIAVRLRGHGGVEEVRVRPDGFLLITVGCPGEVVREIVRKGPPEIRERAALAPDFPRTWDNPGFVVRYAHARAAAVQRWARGLGVPEEGFRPELLDDPHDRAVLRLLAELPTRAAGRDPAWESYAGQLALAYHDAHEHAPAVPVGDRPVTGVHTARLWLATAVRTVLVAVLTPELPERL
;
A
#
# COMPACT_ATOMS: atom_id res chain seq x y z
N MET A 1 -5.49 -11.20 -0.96
CA MET A 1 -4.83 -11.22 -2.30
C MET A 1 -3.99 -9.96 -2.44
N THR A 2 -2.69 -10.08 -2.69
CA THR A 2 -1.75 -8.96 -2.84
C THR A 2 -1.52 -8.60 -4.31
N PRO A 3 -0.97 -7.39 -4.60
CA PRO A 3 -0.60 -7.01 -5.97
C PRO A 3 0.40 -7.99 -6.61
N ASP A 4 1.35 -8.51 -5.83
CA ASP A 4 2.35 -9.49 -6.28
C ASP A 4 1.71 -10.84 -6.65
N GLN A 5 0.78 -11.31 -5.81
CA GLN A 5 0.01 -12.52 -6.11
C GLN A 5 -0.82 -12.36 -7.39
N LEU A 6 -1.47 -11.20 -7.54
CA LEU A 6 -2.19 -10.88 -8.78
C LEU A 6 -1.24 -10.83 -9.97
N ALA A 7 -0.07 -10.19 -9.84
CA ALA A 7 0.93 -10.14 -10.89
C ALA A 7 1.37 -11.54 -11.35
N GLY A 8 1.57 -12.47 -10.40
CA GLY A 8 1.89 -13.86 -10.71
C GLY A 8 0.80 -14.59 -11.51
N LEU A 9 -0.48 -14.25 -11.27
CA LEU A 9 -1.63 -14.86 -11.96
C LEU A 9 -1.90 -14.28 -13.35
N ILE A 10 -1.67 -12.97 -13.52
CA ILE A 10 -2.02 -12.26 -14.75
C ILE A 10 -0.79 -11.87 -15.60
N GLY A 11 0.42 -12.09 -15.09
CA GLY A 11 1.67 -11.82 -15.79
C GLY A 11 2.17 -10.37 -15.72
N ALA A 12 1.52 -9.50 -14.94
CA ALA A 12 1.97 -8.12 -14.70
C ALA A 12 1.30 -7.52 -13.47
N PRO A 13 1.98 -6.58 -12.74
CA PRO A 13 1.36 -5.91 -11.60
C PRO A 13 0.12 -5.10 -12.04
N PRO A 14 -1.02 -5.28 -11.37
CA PRO A 14 -2.20 -4.47 -11.63
C PRO A 14 -2.08 -3.10 -10.95
N VAL A 15 -2.85 -2.13 -11.40
CA VAL A 15 -2.89 -0.76 -10.88
C VAL A 15 -4.06 -0.60 -9.93
N PRO A 16 -3.89 -0.14 -8.68
CA PRO A 16 -5.01 0.19 -7.81
C PRO A 16 -5.81 1.37 -8.36
N LEU A 17 -7.13 1.24 -8.39
CA LEU A 17 -8.05 2.23 -8.93
C LEU A 17 -8.96 2.82 -7.85
N GLY A 18 -9.37 4.07 -8.01
CA GLY A 18 -10.26 4.75 -7.07
C GLY A 18 -9.59 5.08 -5.74
N SER A 19 -10.39 5.42 -4.73
CA SER A 19 -9.90 5.81 -3.39
C SER A 19 -9.76 4.65 -2.41
N TRP A 20 -10.31 3.50 -2.72
CA TRP A 20 -10.45 2.33 -1.84
C TRP A 20 -11.28 2.56 -0.57
N ALA A 21 -11.93 3.69 -0.42
CA ALA A 21 -12.74 3.96 0.77
C ALA A 21 -13.85 2.92 1.03
N ARG A 22 -14.32 2.21 -0.01
CA ARG A 22 -15.33 1.15 0.08
C ARG A 22 -14.82 -0.18 -0.45
N GLU A 23 -14.28 -0.18 -1.66
CA GLU A 23 -13.86 -1.39 -2.39
C GLU A 23 -12.41 -1.23 -2.85
N ALA A 24 -11.62 -2.28 -2.68
CA ALA A 24 -10.25 -2.32 -3.16
C ALA A 24 -10.21 -2.90 -4.59
N VAL A 25 -10.26 -2.03 -5.56
CA VAL A 25 -10.30 -2.38 -6.98
C VAL A 25 -8.95 -2.20 -7.64
N TYR A 26 -8.50 -3.21 -8.36
CA TYR A 26 -7.37 -3.15 -9.26
C TYR A 26 -7.80 -3.14 -10.72
N GLY A 27 -7.09 -2.39 -11.55
CA GLY A 27 -7.23 -2.40 -13.00
C GLY A 27 -6.07 -3.09 -13.69
N SER A 28 -6.32 -3.82 -14.76
CA SER A 28 -5.24 -4.41 -15.56
C SER A 28 -5.53 -4.37 -17.06
N PRO A 29 -4.62 -3.81 -17.88
CA PRO A 29 -4.67 -3.84 -19.33
C PRO A 29 -3.98 -5.07 -19.91
N VAL A 30 -3.71 -6.11 -19.12
CA VAL A 30 -2.88 -7.25 -19.53
C VAL A 30 -3.41 -7.93 -20.79
N ALA A 31 -4.71 -8.05 -20.96
CA ALA A 31 -5.33 -8.67 -22.13
C ALA A 31 -4.94 -7.99 -23.46
N PHE A 32 -4.78 -6.66 -23.47
CA PHE A 32 -4.34 -5.95 -24.68
C PHE A 32 -2.91 -6.34 -25.10
N ARG A 33 -2.05 -6.62 -24.11
CA ARG A 33 -0.65 -6.98 -24.37
C ARG A 33 -0.46 -8.44 -24.76
N THR A 34 -1.37 -9.30 -24.30
CA THR A 34 -1.27 -10.75 -24.50
C THR A 34 -2.20 -11.30 -25.59
N ALA A 35 -3.00 -10.45 -26.21
CA ALA A 35 -4.02 -10.85 -27.17
C ALA A 35 -3.49 -11.54 -28.43
N SER A 36 -2.30 -11.18 -28.90
CA SER A 36 -1.62 -11.82 -30.06
C SER A 36 -2.54 -12.01 -31.27
N GLY A 37 -3.30 -10.96 -31.64
CA GLY A 37 -4.25 -10.99 -32.76
C GLY A 37 -5.67 -11.47 -32.44
N ARG A 38 -5.92 -11.93 -31.22
CA ARG A 38 -7.26 -12.26 -30.72
C ARG A 38 -7.96 -10.99 -30.18
N PRO A 39 -9.30 -10.99 -30.10
CA PRO A 39 -10.01 -9.91 -29.41
C PRO A 39 -9.56 -9.82 -27.94
N PRO A 40 -9.10 -8.64 -27.46
CA PRO A 40 -8.65 -8.48 -26.07
C PRO A 40 -9.70 -8.91 -25.03
N ARG A 41 -11.00 -8.74 -25.36
CA ARG A 41 -12.09 -9.14 -24.47
C ARG A 41 -12.13 -10.66 -24.25
N GLU A 42 -11.91 -11.48 -25.27
CA GLU A 42 -11.88 -12.94 -25.13
C GLU A 42 -10.74 -13.37 -24.20
N VAL A 43 -9.56 -12.79 -24.39
CA VAL A 43 -8.39 -13.05 -23.53
C VAL A 43 -8.65 -12.60 -22.11
N ALA A 44 -9.31 -11.44 -21.91
CA ALA A 44 -9.70 -10.96 -20.59
C ALA A 44 -10.70 -11.89 -19.89
N GLU A 45 -11.68 -12.45 -20.61
CA GLU A 45 -12.63 -13.42 -20.02
C GLU A 45 -11.93 -14.71 -19.58
N GLU A 46 -10.96 -15.21 -20.35
CA GLU A 46 -10.15 -16.38 -19.95
C GLU A 46 -9.35 -16.11 -18.67
N ILE A 47 -8.75 -14.93 -18.57
CA ILE A 47 -8.05 -14.49 -17.36
C ILE A 47 -9.05 -14.35 -16.19
N ALA A 48 -10.21 -13.75 -16.41
CA ALA A 48 -11.25 -13.55 -15.40
C ALA A 48 -11.75 -14.89 -14.84
N VAL A 49 -11.96 -15.90 -15.69
CA VAL A 49 -12.37 -17.26 -15.24
C VAL A 49 -11.33 -17.84 -14.28
N ARG A 50 -10.05 -17.70 -14.60
CA ARG A 50 -8.98 -18.17 -13.71
C ARG A 50 -8.94 -17.43 -12.40
N LEU A 51 -9.10 -16.09 -12.42
CA LEU A 51 -9.05 -15.26 -11.23
C LEU A 51 -10.22 -15.51 -10.27
N ARG A 52 -11.43 -15.73 -10.79
CA ARG A 52 -12.64 -16.00 -9.98
C ARG A 52 -12.53 -17.25 -9.11
N GLY A 53 -11.65 -18.18 -9.47
CA GLY A 53 -11.37 -19.39 -8.68
C GLY A 53 -10.36 -19.18 -7.52
N HIS A 54 -9.71 -18.01 -7.42
CA HIS A 54 -8.70 -17.77 -6.41
C HIS A 54 -9.28 -17.12 -5.14
N GLY A 55 -8.96 -17.71 -3.98
CA GLY A 55 -9.32 -17.14 -2.69
C GLY A 55 -8.73 -15.72 -2.50
N GLY A 56 -9.59 -14.80 -2.02
CA GLY A 56 -9.22 -13.39 -1.82
C GLY A 56 -9.54 -12.47 -3.00
N VAL A 57 -9.98 -13.00 -4.16
CA VAL A 57 -10.66 -12.25 -5.20
C VAL A 57 -12.17 -12.31 -4.93
N GLU A 58 -12.81 -11.17 -4.79
CA GLU A 58 -14.27 -11.09 -4.57
C GLU A 58 -15.02 -11.01 -5.89
N GLU A 59 -14.54 -10.16 -6.80
CA GLU A 59 -15.21 -9.95 -8.08
C GLU A 59 -14.19 -9.71 -9.19
N VAL A 60 -14.48 -10.20 -10.39
CA VAL A 60 -13.75 -9.84 -11.61
C VAL A 60 -14.76 -9.44 -12.68
N ARG A 61 -14.66 -8.17 -13.10
CA ARG A 61 -15.44 -7.60 -14.20
C ARG A 61 -14.55 -7.37 -15.41
N VAL A 62 -15.03 -7.76 -16.59
CA VAL A 62 -14.36 -7.49 -17.87
C VAL A 62 -15.11 -6.38 -18.58
N ARG A 63 -14.42 -5.29 -18.89
CA ARG A 63 -14.99 -4.20 -19.67
C ARG A 63 -15.14 -4.60 -21.16
N PRO A 64 -16.03 -3.93 -21.92
CA PRO A 64 -16.20 -4.23 -23.35
C PRO A 64 -14.92 -4.14 -24.17
N ASP A 65 -13.99 -3.29 -23.78
CA ASP A 65 -12.67 -3.12 -24.39
C ASP A 65 -11.66 -4.22 -24.02
N GLY A 66 -11.96 -5.07 -23.03
CA GLY A 66 -11.04 -6.11 -22.54
C GLY A 66 -10.20 -5.67 -21.32
N PHE A 67 -10.48 -4.50 -20.73
CA PHE A 67 -9.85 -4.09 -19.48
C PHE A 67 -10.42 -4.86 -18.29
N LEU A 68 -9.57 -5.35 -17.42
CA LEU A 68 -9.95 -6.12 -16.22
C LEU A 68 -10.10 -5.20 -15.01
N LEU A 69 -11.20 -5.37 -14.27
CA LEU A 69 -11.40 -4.80 -12.93
C LEU A 69 -11.48 -5.95 -11.94
N ILE A 70 -10.61 -5.94 -10.94
CA ILE A 70 -10.44 -7.03 -9.97
C ILE A 70 -10.65 -6.46 -8.58
N THR A 71 -11.69 -6.88 -7.89
CA THR A 71 -11.98 -6.50 -6.50
C THR A 71 -11.41 -7.55 -5.54
N VAL A 72 -10.68 -7.10 -4.53
CA VAL A 72 -10.08 -7.98 -3.50
C VAL A 72 -10.73 -7.74 -2.14
N GLY A 73 -11.00 -8.82 -1.39
CA GLY A 73 -11.73 -8.76 -0.13
C GLY A 73 -10.90 -8.28 1.06
N CYS A 74 -9.58 -8.51 1.02
CA CYS A 74 -8.71 -8.13 2.13
C CYS A 74 -7.49 -7.36 1.63
N PRO A 75 -7.61 -6.03 1.41
CA PRO A 75 -6.51 -5.21 0.92
C PRO A 75 -5.34 -5.09 1.91
N GLY A 76 -5.57 -5.26 3.21
CA GLY A 76 -4.54 -5.23 4.25
C GLY A 76 -3.46 -6.31 4.12
N GLU A 77 -3.65 -7.34 3.28
CA GLU A 77 -2.63 -8.35 3.00
C GLU A 77 -1.35 -7.76 2.40
N VAL A 78 -1.41 -6.61 1.71
CA VAL A 78 -0.22 -5.91 1.20
C VAL A 78 0.73 -5.51 2.33
N VAL A 79 0.20 -5.16 3.51
CA VAL A 79 0.99 -4.83 4.70
C VAL A 79 1.78 -6.05 5.17
N ARG A 80 1.11 -7.22 5.26
CA ARG A 80 1.77 -8.47 5.64
C ARG A 80 2.90 -8.83 4.68
N GLU A 81 2.67 -8.63 3.40
CA GLU A 81 3.68 -8.91 2.37
C GLU A 81 4.90 -8.01 2.55
N ILE A 82 4.71 -6.68 2.64
CA ILE A 82 5.79 -5.71 2.80
C ILE A 82 6.59 -5.97 4.09
N VAL A 83 5.90 -6.21 5.21
CA VAL A 83 6.59 -6.41 6.50
C VAL A 83 7.38 -7.71 6.53
N ARG A 84 6.89 -8.79 5.90
CA ARG A 84 7.54 -10.11 5.93
C ARG A 84 8.58 -10.32 4.84
N LYS A 85 8.34 -9.82 3.63
CA LYS A 85 9.20 -10.05 2.46
C LYS A 85 10.03 -8.84 2.07
N GLY A 86 9.68 -7.66 2.58
CA GLY A 86 10.19 -6.38 2.10
C GLY A 86 9.43 -5.85 0.88
N PRO A 87 9.71 -4.61 0.47
CA PRO A 87 9.21 -4.03 -0.77
C PRO A 87 9.85 -4.73 -1.99
N PRO A 88 9.28 -4.58 -3.19
CA PRO A 88 9.91 -5.03 -4.42
C PRO A 88 11.28 -4.38 -4.61
N GLU A 89 12.11 -4.96 -5.47
CA GLU A 89 13.41 -4.39 -5.79
C GLU A 89 13.29 -2.98 -6.35
N ILE A 90 13.91 -2.02 -5.69
CA ILE A 90 13.97 -0.62 -6.08
C ILE A 90 15.32 -0.36 -6.76
N ARG A 91 15.30 -0.21 -8.08
CA ARG A 91 16.52 -0.04 -8.90
C ARG A 91 17.25 1.26 -8.60
N GLU A 92 16.50 2.34 -8.43
CA GLU A 92 17.03 3.67 -8.15
C GLU A 92 16.14 4.37 -7.12
N ARG A 93 16.76 4.88 -6.07
CA ARG A 93 16.06 5.64 -5.02
C ARG A 93 16.04 7.11 -5.38
N ALA A 94 14.96 7.81 -5.02
CA ALA A 94 14.93 9.25 -5.20
C ALA A 94 15.70 9.99 -4.10
N ALA A 95 16.37 11.07 -4.47
CA ALA A 95 16.90 12.02 -3.52
C ALA A 95 15.74 12.80 -2.89
N LEU A 96 15.70 12.85 -1.55
CA LEU A 96 14.68 13.62 -0.86
C LEU A 96 15.14 15.09 -0.69
N ALA A 97 14.24 16.03 -0.98
CA ALA A 97 14.45 17.47 -0.77
C ALA A 97 14.83 17.79 0.70
N PRO A 98 15.51 18.93 0.98
CA PRO A 98 15.74 19.43 2.33
C PRO A 98 14.45 19.59 3.14
N ASP A 99 14.50 19.43 4.47
CA ASP A 99 13.33 19.55 5.35
C ASP A 99 13.01 20.99 5.79
N PHE A 100 13.74 21.95 5.31
CA PHE A 100 13.51 23.35 5.65
C PHE A 100 13.00 24.17 4.44
N PRO A 101 11.96 25.01 4.62
CA PRO A 101 11.23 25.27 5.86
C PRO A 101 10.37 24.06 6.29
N ARG A 102 10.18 23.87 7.60
CA ARG A 102 9.38 22.76 8.16
C ARG A 102 7.89 23.09 8.11
N THR A 103 7.34 22.99 6.93
CA THR A 103 5.91 23.23 6.63
C THR A 103 5.30 22.03 5.90
N TRP A 104 3.99 21.93 5.93
CA TRP A 104 3.25 20.85 5.26
C TRP A 104 3.36 20.92 3.72
N ASP A 105 3.73 22.06 3.15
CA ASP A 105 3.98 22.21 1.72
C ASP A 105 5.37 21.72 1.29
N ASN A 106 6.24 21.42 2.27
CA ASN A 106 7.58 20.92 1.99
C ASN A 106 7.60 19.38 2.00
N PRO A 107 7.71 18.70 0.85
CA PRO A 107 7.74 17.25 0.80
C PRO A 107 8.89 16.63 1.58
N GLY A 108 10.05 17.30 1.65
CA GLY A 108 11.19 16.86 2.43
C GLY A 108 10.91 16.81 3.93
N PHE A 109 10.16 17.78 4.45
CA PHE A 109 9.69 17.77 5.85
C PHE A 109 8.62 16.70 6.08
N VAL A 110 7.57 16.68 5.24
CA VAL A 110 6.41 15.78 5.40
C VAL A 110 6.85 14.32 5.44
N VAL A 111 7.75 13.91 4.56
CA VAL A 111 8.27 12.54 4.50
C VAL A 111 9.07 12.18 5.75
N ARG A 112 10.00 13.06 6.18
CA ARG A 112 10.78 12.81 7.41
C ARG A 112 9.89 12.76 8.64
N TYR A 113 8.87 13.62 8.69
CA TYR A 113 7.90 13.64 9.77
C TYR A 113 7.10 12.35 9.85
N ALA A 114 6.58 11.85 8.70
CA ALA A 114 5.86 10.59 8.65
C ALA A 114 6.73 9.40 9.08
N HIS A 115 7.98 9.34 8.62
CA HIS A 115 8.93 8.30 9.03
C HIS A 115 9.22 8.33 10.54
N ALA A 116 9.54 9.51 11.10
CA ALA A 116 9.82 9.67 12.52
C ALA A 116 8.58 9.34 13.38
N ARG A 117 7.38 9.69 12.89
CA ARG A 117 6.11 9.35 13.54
C ARG A 117 5.85 7.85 13.53
N ALA A 118 6.08 7.16 12.41
CA ALA A 118 5.97 5.71 12.33
C ALA A 118 6.95 5.01 13.30
N ALA A 119 8.17 5.50 13.41
CA ALA A 119 9.14 5.03 14.40
C ALA A 119 8.68 5.31 15.84
N ALA A 120 8.05 6.47 16.10
CA ALA A 120 7.50 6.79 17.42
C ALA A 120 6.34 5.85 17.80
N VAL A 121 5.44 5.55 16.85
CA VAL A 121 4.35 4.57 17.06
C VAL A 121 4.90 3.21 17.51
N GLN A 122 5.96 2.72 16.91
CA GLN A 122 6.59 1.45 17.32
C GLN A 122 7.15 1.50 18.75
N ARG A 123 7.72 2.64 19.16
CA ARG A 123 8.19 2.84 20.54
C ARG A 123 7.02 2.92 21.55
N TRP A 124 5.98 3.67 21.21
CA TRP A 124 4.79 3.81 22.08
C TRP A 124 4.02 2.50 22.21
N ALA A 125 3.85 1.77 21.11
CA ALA A 125 3.18 0.48 21.12
C ALA A 125 3.83 -0.51 22.10
N ARG A 126 5.17 -0.58 22.11
CA ARG A 126 5.90 -1.40 23.10
C ARG A 126 5.67 -0.96 24.53
N GLY A 127 5.71 0.36 24.80
CA GLY A 127 5.45 0.92 26.14
C GLY A 127 4.01 0.72 26.63
N LEU A 128 3.05 0.61 25.70
CA LEU A 128 1.62 0.43 26.01
C LEU A 128 1.16 -1.04 25.90
N GLY A 129 2.08 -1.97 25.64
CA GLY A 129 1.76 -3.40 25.56
C GLY A 129 0.94 -3.79 24.33
N VAL A 130 1.01 -3.02 23.23
CA VAL A 130 0.39 -3.42 21.96
C VAL A 130 1.19 -4.60 21.37
N PRO A 131 0.58 -5.77 21.15
CA PRO A 131 1.31 -6.93 20.66
C PRO A 131 1.77 -6.73 19.22
N GLU A 132 2.99 -7.18 18.93
CA GLU A 132 3.54 -7.19 17.56
C GLU A 132 3.04 -8.41 16.76
N GLU A 133 2.61 -9.45 17.46
CA GLU A 133 2.05 -10.66 16.86
C GLU A 133 0.53 -10.59 16.70
N GLY A 134 -0.03 -11.51 15.89
CA GLY A 134 -1.47 -11.59 15.70
C GLY A 134 -2.03 -10.54 14.73
N PHE A 135 -1.23 -10.15 13.73
CA PHE A 135 -1.68 -9.23 12.68
C PHE A 135 -2.91 -9.77 11.94
N ARG A 136 -3.95 -8.97 11.92
CA ARG A 136 -5.23 -9.23 11.27
C ARG A 136 -5.49 -8.15 10.20
N PRO A 137 -5.20 -8.44 8.93
CA PRO A 137 -5.27 -7.47 7.83
C PRO A 137 -6.68 -6.93 7.57
N GLU A 138 -7.72 -7.69 7.90
CA GLU A 138 -9.12 -7.31 7.78
C GLU A 138 -9.53 -6.18 8.74
N LEU A 139 -8.74 -5.90 9.76
CA LEU A 139 -8.98 -4.80 10.71
C LEU A 139 -8.52 -3.43 10.19
N LEU A 140 -7.81 -3.38 9.07
CA LEU A 140 -7.45 -2.14 8.37
C LEU A 140 -8.59 -1.72 7.44
N ASP A 141 -9.74 -1.41 8.02
CA ASP A 141 -10.99 -1.12 7.30
C ASP A 141 -11.42 0.34 7.35
N ASP A 142 -10.78 1.14 8.18
CA ASP A 142 -10.99 2.58 8.25
C ASP A 142 -10.62 3.25 6.91
N PRO A 143 -11.40 4.24 6.40
CA PRO A 143 -11.10 4.92 5.15
C PRO A 143 -9.68 5.51 5.06
N HIS A 144 -9.12 5.99 6.18
CA HIS A 144 -7.75 6.51 6.22
C HIS A 144 -6.71 5.39 6.16
N ASP A 145 -6.94 4.25 6.85
CA ASP A 145 -6.11 3.06 6.69
C ASP A 145 -6.13 2.59 5.23
N ARG A 146 -7.32 2.53 4.60
CA ARG A 146 -7.50 2.12 3.20
C ARG A 146 -6.82 3.06 2.20
N ALA A 147 -6.75 4.35 2.48
CA ALA A 147 -5.98 5.29 1.64
C ALA A 147 -4.49 4.97 1.64
N VAL A 148 -3.92 4.62 2.79
CA VAL A 148 -2.53 4.15 2.90
C VAL A 148 -2.34 2.81 2.17
N LEU A 149 -3.26 1.85 2.38
CA LEU A 149 -3.20 0.54 1.70
C LEU A 149 -3.18 0.67 0.18
N ARG A 150 -3.99 1.58 -0.36
CA ARG A 150 -4.03 1.87 -1.80
C ARG A 150 -2.67 2.32 -2.34
N LEU A 151 -1.99 3.21 -1.62
CA LEU A 151 -0.66 3.68 -2.00
C LEU A 151 0.40 2.57 -1.86
N LEU A 152 0.36 1.79 -0.79
CA LEU A 152 1.24 0.63 -0.66
C LEU A 152 1.04 -0.38 -1.80
N ALA A 153 -0.19 -0.53 -2.27
CA ALA A 153 -0.52 -1.42 -3.39
C ALA A 153 -0.04 -0.91 -4.77
N GLU A 154 0.30 0.38 -4.91
CA GLU A 154 0.92 0.91 -6.13
C GLU A 154 2.39 0.50 -6.31
N LEU A 155 3.04 0.12 -5.23
CA LEU A 155 4.49 -0.07 -5.18
C LEU A 155 5.03 -1.02 -6.26
N PRO A 156 4.46 -2.24 -6.50
CA PRO A 156 4.96 -3.13 -7.53
C PRO A 156 4.83 -2.57 -8.95
N THR A 157 3.73 -1.87 -9.24
CA THR A 157 3.50 -1.27 -10.56
C THR A 157 4.47 -0.12 -10.82
N ARG A 158 4.75 0.70 -9.80
CA ARG A 158 5.72 1.79 -9.88
C ARG A 158 7.14 1.26 -10.07
N ALA A 159 7.53 0.24 -9.29
CA ALA A 159 8.85 -0.39 -9.39
C ALA A 159 9.09 -1.03 -10.76
N ALA A 160 8.04 -1.54 -11.41
CA ALA A 160 8.12 -2.08 -12.77
C ALA A 160 8.12 -0.99 -13.87
N GLY A 161 7.75 0.24 -13.53
CA GLY A 161 7.69 1.38 -14.45
C GLY A 161 9.08 1.94 -14.82
N ARG A 162 9.15 2.72 -15.91
CA ARG A 162 10.39 3.43 -16.31
C ARG A 162 10.64 4.69 -15.47
N ASP A 163 9.56 5.36 -15.07
CA ASP A 163 9.58 6.55 -14.21
C ASP A 163 8.65 6.31 -13.02
N PRO A 164 9.17 5.80 -11.90
CA PRO A 164 8.37 5.49 -10.73
C PRO A 164 7.94 6.73 -9.93
N ALA A 165 8.52 7.91 -10.18
CA ALA A 165 8.26 9.17 -9.49
C ALA A 165 8.31 9.03 -7.95
N TRP A 166 9.39 8.43 -7.41
CA TRP A 166 9.49 8.05 -6.00
C TRP A 166 9.34 9.21 -5.02
N GLU A 167 9.83 10.41 -5.35
CA GLU A 167 9.67 11.58 -4.48
C GLU A 167 8.20 11.95 -4.30
N SER A 168 7.46 12.07 -5.41
CA SER A 168 6.02 12.36 -5.39
C SER A 168 5.23 11.25 -4.69
N TYR A 169 5.59 9.99 -4.95
CA TYR A 169 4.97 8.84 -4.30
C TYR A 169 5.19 8.85 -2.79
N ALA A 170 6.42 9.09 -2.34
CA ALA A 170 6.75 9.15 -0.93
C ALA A 170 6.01 10.29 -0.22
N GLY A 171 5.87 11.45 -0.87
CA GLY A 171 5.08 12.57 -0.37
C GLY A 171 3.61 12.20 -0.18
N GLN A 172 3.00 11.55 -1.18
CA GLN A 172 1.61 11.09 -1.09
C GLN A 172 1.42 10.04 0.02
N LEU A 173 2.33 9.07 0.12
CA LEU A 173 2.29 8.06 1.17
C LEU A 173 2.44 8.67 2.56
N ALA A 174 3.33 9.65 2.70
CA ALA A 174 3.56 10.36 3.96
C ALA A 174 2.33 11.15 4.40
N LEU A 175 1.67 11.87 3.49
CA LEU A 175 0.43 12.60 3.78
C LEU A 175 -0.71 11.67 4.15
N ALA A 176 -0.94 10.60 3.38
CA ALA A 176 -1.98 9.63 3.69
C ALA A 176 -1.74 8.95 5.05
N TYR A 177 -0.48 8.65 5.39
CA TYR A 177 -0.13 8.10 6.69
C TYR A 177 -0.31 9.12 7.83
N HIS A 178 -0.04 10.39 7.57
CA HIS A 178 -0.35 11.46 8.53
C HIS A 178 -1.84 11.50 8.85
N ASP A 179 -2.69 11.51 7.83
CA ASP A 179 -4.14 11.51 8.00
C ASP A 179 -4.63 10.25 8.76
N ALA A 180 -4.10 9.09 8.40
CA ALA A 180 -4.41 7.84 9.11
C ALA A 180 -3.99 7.91 10.58
N HIS A 181 -2.82 8.47 10.89
CA HIS A 181 -2.35 8.60 12.27
C HIS A 181 -3.26 9.52 13.11
N GLU A 182 -3.75 10.63 12.55
CA GLU A 182 -4.60 11.60 13.26
C GLU A 182 -6.03 11.07 13.48
N HIS A 183 -6.60 10.34 12.51
CA HIS A 183 -7.99 9.89 12.55
C HIS A 183 -8.16 8.44 12.98
N ALA A 184 -7.15 7.62 12.79
CA ALA A 184 -7.15 6.18 13.02
C ALA A 184 -5.90 5.77 13.84
N PRO A 185 -5.82 6.14 15.13
CA PRO A 185 -4.60 5.97 15.94
C PRO A 185 -4.19 4.51 16.07
N ALA A 186 -2.88 4.26 15.99
CA ALA A 186 -2.27 2.95 16.12
C ALA A 186 -1.99 2.53 17.58
N VAL A 187 -2.24 3.41 18.53
CA VAL A 187 -2.09 3.15 19.96
C VAL A 187 -3.36 3.58 20.70
N PRO A 188 -3.68 2.98 21.84
CA PRO A 188 -4.83 3.39 22.66
C PRO A 188 -4.76 4.88 23.03
N VAL A 189 -5.90 5.55 22.99
CA VAL A 189 -6.05 6.95 23.42
C VAL A 189 -6.80 6.98 24.74
N GLY A 190 -6.26 7.66 25.75
CA GLY A 190 -6.81 7.68 27.11
C GLY A 190 -6.82 6.29 27.75
N ASP A 191 -7.90 5.96 28.44
CA ASP A 191 -8.09 4.69 29.16
C ASP A 191 -8.65 3.55 28.29
N ARG A 192 -8.61 3.69 26.96
CA ARG A 192 -9.13 2.65 26.06
C ARG A 192 -8.21 1.41 26.08
N PRO A 193 -8.78 0.20 26.07
CA PRO A 193 -7.97 -1.01 26.06
C PRO A 193 -7.26 -1.20 24.72
N VAL A 194 -6.14 -1.93 24.76
CA VAL A 194 -5.47 -2.43 23.55
C VAL A 194 -6.40 -3.42 22.84
N THR A 195 -6.49 -3.30 21.52
CA THR A 195 -7.31 -4.17 20.68
C THR A 195 -6.51 -4.61 19.44
N GLY A 196 -7.01 -5.61 18.73
CA GLY A 196 -6.36 -6.10 17.50
C GLY A 196 -6.18 -5.04 16.41
N VAL A 197 -7.01 -3.96 16.40
CA VAL A 197 -6.84 -2.87 15.43
C VAL A 197 -5.55 -2.08 15.68
N HIS A 198 -5.12 -1.95 16.92
CA HIS A 198 -3.83 -1.30 17.25
C HIS A 198 -2.65 -2.11 16.71
N THR A 199 -2.70 -3.45 16.85
CA THR A 199 -1.72 -4.35 16.21
C THR A 199 -1.72 -4.19 14.69
N ALA A 200 -2.89 -4.14 14.07
CA ALA A 200 -3.00 -3.98 12.62
C ALA A 200 -2.39 -2.65 12.15
N ARG A 201 -2.68 -1.55 12.83
CA ARG A 201 -2.12 -0.22 12.53
C ARG A 201 -0.64 -0.09 12.89
N LEU A 202 -0.14 -0.81 13.89
CA LEU A 202 1.30 -0.92 14.15
C LEU A 202 2.04 -1.56 12.95
N TRP A 203 1.47 -2.60 12.36
CA TRP A 203 2.00 -3.21 11.14
C TRP A 203 1.93 -2.27 9.95
N LEU A 204 0.84 -1.50 9.82
CA LEU A 204 0.71 -0.47 8.79
C LEU A 204 1.81 0.59 8.91
N ALA A 205 2.07 1.09 10.12
CA ALA A 205 3.17 2.02 10.40
C ALA A 205 4.53 1.42 10.03
N THR A 206 4.75 0.14 10.33
CA THR A 206 5.97 -0.59 9.96
C THR A 206 6.13 -0.69 8.46
N ALA A 207 5.06 -1.04 7.72
CA ALA A 207 5.09 -1.10 6.25
C ALA A 207 5.40 0.25 5.62
N VAL A 208 4.74 1.33 6.08
CA VAL A 208 5.01 2.70 5.60
C VAL A 208 6.48 3.08 5.81
N ARG A 209 7.01 2.87 7.02
CA ARG A 209 8.41 3.13 7.34
C ARG A 209 9.35 2.36 6.41
N THR A 210 9.12 1.07 6.23
CA THR A 210 9.92 0.19 5.37
C THR A 210 9.93 0.69 3.93
N VAL A 211 8.79 1.09 3.40
CA VAL A 211 8.68 1.59 2.02
C VAL A 211 9.39 2.94 1.86
N LEU A 212 9.18 3.89 2.78
CA LEU A 212 9.85 5.20 2.70
C LEU A 212 11.38 5.05 2.69
N VAL A 213 11.94 4.18 3.54
CA VAL A 213 13.38 3.88 3.56
C VAL A 213 13.85 3.22 2.25
N ALA A 214 13.02 2.36 1.65
CA ALA A 214 13.39 1.66 0.43
C ALA A 214 13.45 2.56 -0.81
N VAL A 215 12.58 3.56 -0.90
CA VAL A 215 12.44 4.40 -2.11
C VAL A 215 13.23 5.69 -2.08
N LEU A 216 13.79 6.09 -0.93
CA LEU A 216 14.44 7.38 -0.73
C LEU A 216 15.89 7.31 -0.24
N THR A 217 16.65 8.37 -0.53
CA THR A 217 17.96 8.70 0.02
C THR A 217 17.96 10.16 0.47
N PRO A 218 18.77 10.59 1.46
CA PRO A 218 19.55 9.81 2.43
C PRO A 218 18.68 9.07 3.46
N GLU A 219 19.31 8.46 4.46
CA GLU A 219 18.62 7.83 5.59
C GLU A 219 17.65 8.81 6.27
N LEU A 220 16.47 8.29 6.62
CA LEU A 220 15.42 9.07 7.26
C LEU A 220 15.59 9.06 8.78
N PRO A 221 15.39 10.20 9.47
CA PRO A 221 15.58 10.29 10.92
C PRO A 221 14.47 9.55 11.66
N GLU A 222 14.81 8.94 12.79
CA GLU A 222 13.82 8.30 13.68
C GLU A 222 13.15 9.30 14.66
N ARG A 223 13.67 10.52 14.74
CA ARG A 223 13.17 11.63 15.55
C ARG A 223 13.39 12.94 14.80
N LEU A 224 12.46 13.87 14.95
CA LEU A 224 12.52 15.24 14.44
C LEU A 224 12.53 16.21 15.60
#